data_890609b985a9ef295f746d7de03b7455
#
_entry.id   890609b985a9ef295f746d7de03b7455
#
_cell.length_a   1.000
_cell.length_b   1.000
_cell.length_c   1.000
_cell.angle_alpha   90.00
_cell.angle_beta   90.00
_cell.angle_gamma   90.00
#
_symmetry.space_group_name_H-M   'P 1'
#
loop_
_entity.id
_entity.type
_entity.pdbx_description
1 polymer ?
#
loop_
_entity_poly.entity_id
_entity_poly.type
_entity_poly.pdbx_seq_one_letter_code
_entity_poly.pdbx_strand_id
1 'polypeptide(L)'
;MCIRDRGNPYLTFAAMLMAGIDGIKNKIHPGESFDKDLYELPPEEVKSIPTVCGSLREAMESLDKDREFLTQGGVFTDDQIDAYIALKFEEIHKYEHAPHPVEFEMYYSC
;
A
#
# COMPACT_ATOMS: atom_id res chain seq x y z
N MET A 1 15.17 6.15 -2.76
CA MET A 1 15.00 4.80 -2.18
C MET A 1 13.61 4.27 -2.52
N CYS A 2 13.54 3.16 -3.20
CA CYS A 2 12.24 2.61 -3.64
C CYS A 2 11.59 1.85 -2.47
N ILE A 3 10.46 2.31 -1.98
CA ILE A 3 9.73 1.68 -0.86
C ILE A 3 9.38 0.22 -1.19
N ARG A 4 9.21 -0.09 -2.47
CA ARG A 4 8.90 -1.44 -2.96
C ARG A 4 10.01 -2.46 -2.70
N ASP A 5 11.24 -2.03 -2.54
CA ASP A 5 12.39 -2.91 -2.32
C ASP A 5 12.36 -3.61 -0.95
N ARG A 6 11.51 -3.14 -0.03
CA ARG A 6 11.31 -3.72 1.31
C ARG A 6 10.24 -4.79 1.37
N GLY A 7 9.43 -4.92 0.32
CA GLY A 7 8.39 -5.94 0.26
C GLY A 7 8.99 -7.34 0.08
N ASN A 8 8.32 -8.35 0.65
CA ASN A 8 8.63 -9.74 0.34
C ASN A 8 8.26 -10.01 -1.13
N PRO A 9 9.24 -10.31 -2.02
CA PRO A 9 8.97 -10.42 -3.44
C PRO A 9 7.98 -11.56 -3.78
N TYR A 10 8.00 -12.65 -3.06
CA TYR A 10 7.09 -13.77 -3.29
C TYR A 10 5.64 -13.38 -3.00
N LEU A 11 5.38 -12.74 -1.86
CA LEU A 11 4.05 -12.27 -1.50
C LEU A 11 3.59 -11.13 -2.42
N THR A 12 4.50 -10.22 -2.77
CA THR A 12 4.20 -9.07 -3.64
C THR A 12 3.80 -9.53 -5.04
N PHE A 13 4.56 -10.43 -5.65
CA PHE A 13 4.26 -10.93 -6.98
C PHE A 13 2.96 -11.74 -7.00
N ALA A 14 2.73 -12.57 -5.99
CA ALA A 14 1.48 -13.33 -5.87
C ALA A 14 0.27 -12.39 -5.73
N ALA A 15 0.37 -11.36 -4.91
CA ALA A 15 -0.71 -10.39 -4.73
C ALA A 15 -0.99 -9.58 -6.00
N MET A 16 0.05 -9.14 -6.71
CA MET A 16 -0.09 -8.41 -7.96
C MET A 16 -0.74 -9.28 -9.05
N LEU A 17 -0.34 -10.55 -9.15
CA LEU A 17 -0.94 -11.47 -10.10
C LEU A 17 -2.42 -11.74 -9.77
N MET A 18 -2.76 -11.92 -8.51
CA MET A 18 -4.14 -12.10 -8.05
C MET A 18 -5.00 -10.87 -8.35
N ALA A 19 -4.47 -9.68 -8.15
CA ALA A 19 -5.15 -8.43 -8.49
C ALA A 19 -5.39 -8.31 -10.01
N GLY A 20 -4.42 -8.69 -10.83
CA GLY A 20 -4.56 -8.71 -12.28
C GLY A 20 -5.62 -9.70 -12.76
N ILE A 21 -5.64 -10.90 -12.20
CA ILE A 21 -6.65 -11.93 -12.51
C ILE A 21 -8.05 -11.45 -12.11
N ASP A 22 -8.19 -10.84 -10.94
CA ASP A 22 -9.46 -10.26 -10.50
C ASP A 22 -9.97 -9.19 -11.46
N GLY A 23 -9.10 -8.30 -11.91
CA GLY A 23 -9.42 -7.28 -12.91
C GLY A 23 -9.93 -7.87 -14.23
N ILE A 24 -9.31 -8.96 -14.70
CA ILE A 24 -9.72 -9.66 -15.92
C ILE A 24 -11.07 -10.35 -15.73
N LYS A 25 -11.25 -11.07 -14.63
CA LYS A 25 -12.49 -11.80 -14.33
C LYS A 25 -13.71 -10.88 -14.22
N ASN A 26 -13.56 -9.77 -13.55
CA ASN A 26 -14.63 -8.79 -13.30
C ASN A 26 -14.71 -7.72 -14.38
N LYS A 27 -13.86 -7.80 -15.42
CA LYS A 27 -13.79 -6.84 -16.52
C LYS A 27 -13.70 -5.38 -16.04
N ILE A 28 -12.85 -5.16 -15.03
CA ILE A 28 -12.62 -3.84 -14.46
C ILE A 28 -11.82 -3.01 -15.47
N HIS A 29 -12.39 -1.87 -15.91
CA HIS A 29 -11.69 -0.96 -16.79
C HIS A 29 -10.74 -0.09 -15.98
N PRO A 30 -9.44 -0.02 -16.34
CA PRO A 30 -8.46 0.75 -15.57
C PRO A 30 -8.60 2.27 -15.70
N GLY A 31 -9.51 2.76 -16.54
CA GLY A 31 -9.66 4.15 -16.86
C GLY A 31 -8.94 4.54 -18.16
N GLU A 32 -8.92 5.80 -18.48
CA GLU A 32 -8.24 6.31 -19.66
C GLU A 32 -6.73 6.36 -19.46
N SER A 33 -5.99 6.22 -20.56
CA SER A 33 -4.54 6.37 -20.54
C SER A 33 -4.14 7.78 -20.12
N PHE A 34 -3.04 7.88 -19.37
CA PHE A 34 -2.52 9.15 -18.91
C PHE A 34 -1.14 9.41 -19.51
N ASP A 35 -1.10 10.30 -20.52
CA ASP A 35 0.10 10.55 -21.32
C ASP A 35 0.85 11.83 -20.91
N LYS A 36 0.54 12.40 -19.74
CA LYS A 36 1.17 13.63 -19.25
C LYS A 36 2.30 13.32 -18.26
N ASP A 37 3.28 14.20 -18.19
CA ASP A 37 4.32 14.14 -17.17
C ASP A 37 3.74 14.50 -15.80
N LEU A 38 3.78 13.55 -14.86
CA LEU A 38 3.23 13.71 -13.52
C LEU A 38 3.95 14.79 -12.69
N TYR A 39 5.21 15.04 -12.98
CA TYR A 39 6.01 16.02 -12.24
C TYR A 39 5.71 17.47 -12.61
N GLU A 40 5.21 17.70 -13.81
CA GLU A 40 4.91 19.04 -14.34
C GLU A 40 3.43 19.41 -14.28
N LEU A 41 2.59 18.56 -13.69
CA LEU A 41 1.16 18.82 -13.61
C LEU A 41 0.78 19.92 -12.62
N PRO A 42 -0.23 20.75 -12.98
CA PRO A 42 -0.83 21.66 -12.01
C PRO A 42 -1.42 20.92 -10.81
N PRO A 43 -1.39 21.50 -9.60
CA PRO A 43 -1.92 20.85 -8.40
C PRO A 43 -3.39 20.41 -8.50
N GLU A 44 -4.18 21.07 -9.31
CA GLU A 44 -5.58 20.77 -9.54
C GLU A 44 -5.78 19.44 -10.30
N GLU A 45 -4.94 19.19 -11.31
CA GLU A 45 -5.00 17.93 -12.07
C GLU A 45 -4.43 16.75 -11.28
N VAL A 46 -3.42 16.97 -10.43
CA VAL A 46 -2.84 15.94 -9.57
C VAL A 46 -3.87 15.36 -8.61
N LYS A 47 -4.81 16.15 -8.11
CA LYS A 47 -5.86 15.71 -7.19
C LYS A 47 -6.83 14.69 -7.81
N SER A 48 -6.99 14.69 -9.12
CA SER A 48 -7.87 13.76 -9.82
C SER A 48 -7.24 12.39 -10.08
N ILE A 49 -5.93 12.25 -9.86
CA ILE A 49 -5.19 11.03 -10.13
C ILE A 49 -5.22 10.13 -8.90
N PRO A 50 -5.66 8.84 -9.04
CA PRO A 50 -5.59 7.89 -7.95
C PRO A 50 -4.14 7.65 -7.52
N THR A 51 -3.88 7.69 -6.23
CA THR A 51 -2.55 7.42 -5.66
C THR A 51 -2.59 6.20 -4.75
N VAL A 52 -1.42 5.61 -4.54
CA VAL A 52 -1.27 4.55 -3.53
C VAL A 52 -1.41 5.14 -2.13
N CYS A 53 -1.67 4.28 -1.14
CA CYS A 53 -1.81 4.69 0.25
C CYS A 53 -0.60 5.51 0.73
N GLY A 54 -0.85 6.58 1.47
CA GLY A 54 0.18 7.49 1.96
C GLY A 54 0.92 7.01 3.20
N SER A 55 0.41 5.96 3.87
CA SER A 55 1.02 5.40 5.08
C SER A 55 0.83 3.88 5.14
N LEU A 56 1.67 3.22 5.94
CA LEU A 56 1.53 1.79 6.17
C LEU A 56 0.21 1.44 6.88
N ARG A 57 -0.24 2.28 7.80
CA ARG A 57 -1.53 2.12 8.48
C ARG A 57 -2.70 2.12 7.50
N GLU A 58 -2.73 3.10 6.61
CA GLU A 58 -3.76 3.20 5.58
C GLU A 58 -3.74 1.99 4.64
N ALA A 59 -2.55 1.51 4.26
CA ALA A 59 -2.40 0.32 3.44
C ALA A 59 -2.95 -0.93 4.13
N MET A 60 -2.70 -1.10 5.44
CA MET A 60 -3.20 -2.25 6.20
C MET A 60 -4.72 -2.19 6.40
N GLU A 61 -5.28 -1.02 6.64
CA GLU A 61 -6.73 -0.84 6.73
C GLU A 61 -7.43 -1.15 5.40
N SER A 62 -6.83 -0.74 4.29
CA SER A 62 -7.33 -1.05 2.95
C SER A 62 -7.27 -2.55 2.65
N LEU A 63 -6.21 -3.23 3.06
CA LEU A 63 -6.07 -4.68 2.92
C LEU A 63 -7.12 -5.42 3.76
N ASP A 64 -7.42 -4.95 4.96
CA ASP A 64 -8.43 -5.55 5.82
C ASP A 64 -9.85 -5.45 5.21
N LYS A 65 -10.12 -4.35 4.53
CA LYS A 65 -11.42 -4.12 3.88
C LYS A 65 -11.58 -4.88 2.56
N ASP A 66 -10.52 -5.00 1.78
CA ASP A 66 -10.55 -5.59 0.45
C ASP A 66 -9.50 -6.70 0.32
N ARG A 67 -9.88 -7.91 0.68
CA ARG A 67 -9.03 -9.10 0.64
C ARG A 67 -9.58 -10.24 -0.21
N GLU A 68 -10.80 -10.12 -0.74
CA GLU A 68 -11.46 -11.21 -1.49
C GLU A 68 -10.63 -11.70 -2.68
N PHE A 69 -10.01 -10.78 -3.41
CA PHE A 69 -9.21 -11.15 -4.58
C PHE A 69 -7.97 -11.99 -4.21
N LEU A 70 -7.45 -11.86 -2.99
CA LEU A 70 -6.31 -12.64 -2.51
C LEU A 70 -6.71 -14.05 -2.05
N THR A 71 -7.93 -14.21 -1.56
CA THR A 71 -8.41 -15.51 -1.05
C THR A 71 -8.95 -16.42 -2.15
N GLN A 72 -9.17 -15.90 -3.35
CA GLN A 72 -9.62 -16.70 -4.48
C GLN A 72 -8.62 -17.79 -4.84
N GLY A 73 -9.11 -18.98 -5.11
CA GLY A 73 -8.28 -20.12 -5.48
C GLY A 73 -7.43 -20.70 -4.34
N GLY A 74 -7.58 -20.23 -3.11
CA GLY A 74 -6.85 -20.73 -1.95
C GLY A 74 -5.37 -20.36 -1.90
N VAL A 75 -4.95 -19.34 -2.66
CA VAL A 75 -3.55 -18.86 -2.69
C VAL A 75 -3.17 -18.23 -1.37
N PHE A 76 -4.03 -17.34 -0.87
CA PHE A 76 -3.91 -16.76 0.47
C PHE A 76 -5.08 -17.20 1.33
N THR A 77 -4.84 -17.40 2.62
CA THR A 77 -5.90 -17.70 3.59
C THR A 77 -6.20 -16.46 4.42
N ASP A 78 -7.43 -16.34 4.94
CA ASP A 78 -7.80 -15.26 5.84
C ASP A 78 -6.90 -15.21 7.07
N ASP A 79 -6.56 -16.36 7.64
CA ASP A 79 -5.65 -16.45 8.78
C ASP A 79 -4.26 -15.89 8.47
N GLN A 80 -3.74 -16.16 7.28
CA GLN A 80 -2.45 -15.62 6.82
C GLN A 80 -2.49 -14.11 6.66
N ILE A 81 -3.56 -13.59 6.08
CA ILE A 81 -3.75 -12.14 5.89
C ILE A 81 -3.91 -11.45 7.25
N ASP A 82 -4.72 -12.00 8.15
CA ASP A 82 -4.91 -11.46 9.50
C ASP A 82 -3.61 -11.47 10.30
N ALA A 83 -2.82 -12.53 10.22
CA ALA A 83 -1.51 -12.61 10.86
C ALA A 83 -0.54 -11.56 10.31
N TYR A 84 -0.53 -11.35 9.01
CA TYR A 84 0.29 -10.33 8.37
C TYR A 84 -0.11 -8.92 8.80
N ILE A 85 -1.40 -8.63 8.83
CA ILE A 85 -1.93 -7.33 9.27
C ILE A 85 -1.55 -7.08 10.74
N ALA A 86 -1.72 -8.07 11.61
CA ALA A 86 -1.35 -7.96 13.03
C ALA A 86 0.14 -7.67 13.21
N LEU A 87 1.00 -8.36 12.46
CA LEU A 87 2.45 -8.12 12.48
C LEU A 87 2.79 -6.69 12.05
N LYS A 88 2.16 -6.20 10.99
CA LYS A 88 2.40 -4.84 10.49
C LYS A 88 1.87 -3.77 11.43
N PHE A 89 0.76 -3.98 12.10
CA PHE A 89 0.29 -3.06 13.15
C PHE A 89 1.22 -3.01 14.36
N GLU A 90 1.83 -4.11 14.72
CA GLU A 90 2.87 -4.13 15.75
C GLU A 90 4.08 -3.28 15.35
N GLU A 91 4.54 -3.38 14.10
CA GLU A 91 5.60 -2.53 13.56
C GLU A 91 5.22 -1.05 13.55
N ILE A 92 3.98 -0.73 13.14
CA ILE A 92 3.45 0.64 13.15
C ILE A 92 3.46 1.22 14.56
N HIS A 93 2.97 0.45 15.55
CA HIS A 93 2.94 0.85 16.95
C HIS A 93 4.34 1.15 17.47
N LYS A 94 5.30 0.29 17.19
CA LYS A 94 6.70 0.49 17.55
C LYS A 94 7.30 1.75 16.93
N TYR A 95 6.99 1.98 15.66
CA TYR A 95 7.44 3.16 14.94
C TYR A 95 6.86 4.46 15.51
N GLU A 96 5.56 4.49 15.78
CA GLU A 96 4.86 5.67 16.31
C GLU A 96 5.29 6.04 17.73
N HIS A 97 5.77 5.08 18.51
CA HIS A 97 6.23 5.28 19.91
C HIS A 97 7.74 5.52 20.02
N ALA A 98 8.46 5.52 18.90
CA ALA A 98 9.88 5.81 18.88
C ALA A 98 10.11 7.24 18.37
N PRO A 99 10.95 8.06 19.02
CA PRO A 99 11.28 9.39 18.53
C PRO A 99 12.11 9.29 17.24
N HIS A 100 11.81 10.16 16.28
CA HIS A 100 12.57 10.28 15.04
C HIS A 100 13.78 11.18 15.21
N PRO A 101 14.86 10.98 14.44
CA PRO A 101 16.03 11.89 14.49
C PRO A 101 15.68 13.36 14.27
N VAL A 102 14.71 13.65 13.39
CA VAL A 102 14.27 15.01 13.13
C VAL A 102 13.59 15.66 14.34
N GLU A 103 12.98 14.89 15.23
CA GLU A 103 12.38 15.41 16.45
C GLU A 103 13.43 15.92 17.42
N PHE A 104 14.58 15.27 17.51
CA PHE A 104 15.71 15.75 18.28
C PHE A 104 16.22 17.09 17.72
N GLU A 105 16.33 17.20 16.41
CA GLU A 105 16.73 18.44 15.75
C GLU A 105 15.73 19.58 15.98
N MET A 106 14.43 19.29 15.89
CA MET A 106 13.38 20.32 16.01
C MET A 106 13.11 20.79 17.44
N TYR A 107 13.21 19.90 18.42
CA TYR A 107 12.71 20.16 19.77
C TYR A 107 13.81 20.29 20.84
N TYR A 108 14.96 19.69 20.63
CA TYR A 108 16.06 19.78 21.62
C TYR A 108 16.92 21.04 21.48
N SER A 109 16.82 21.76 20.38
CA SER A 109 17.57 22.99 20.15
C SER A 109 16.75 24.26 20.44
N CYS A 110 15.58 24.11 21.02
CA CYS A 110 14.74 25.25 21.42
C CYS A 110 15.30 25.99 22.62
#